data_b6527870728f35e8f5abc099fd7b344c
#
_entry.id   b6527870728f35e8f5abc099fd7b344c
#
_cell.length_a   1.000
_cell.length_b   1.000
_cell.length_c   1.000
_cell.angle_alpha   90.00
_cell.angle_beta   90.00
_cell.angle_gamma   90.00
#
_symmetry.space_group_name_H-M   'P 1'
#
loop_
_entity.id
_entity.type
_entity.pdbx_description
1 polymer ?
#
loop_
_entity_poly.entity_id
_entity_poly.type
_entity_poly.pdbx_seq_one_letter_code
_entity_poly.pdbx_strand_id
1 'polypeptide(L)'
;METRATLYGVRLSAQKGRLVADQIRGLPVEKALNLLMFSPKKGAMIIKKVLESAIANAEHNDGADVDELKVKKIFVERGIPLKRFHARAKGRGNRVTKHTCHIFVTVGDEEKKKAAAKPAKVSTKTEARQAKK
;
A
#
# COMPACT_ATOMS: atom_id res chain seq x y z
N MET A 1 10.34 12.43 9.20
CA MET A 1 11.35 11.52 8.67
C MET A 1 10.71 10.49 7.74
N GLU A 2 11.37 10.02 6.67
CA GLU A 2 10.80 9.02 5.73
C GLU A 2 11.87 8.00 5.34
N THR A 3 11.73 6.78 5.82
CA THR A 3 12.63 5.67 5.49
C THR A 3 11.93 4.67 4.61
N ARG A 4 12.63 4.10 3.64
CA ARG A 4 12.05 3.20 2.66
C ARG A 4 12.74 1.83 2.64
N ALA A 5 11.95 0.81 2.29
CA ALA A 5 12.45 -0.49 1.87
C ALA A 5 11.82 -0.88 0.53
N THR A 6 12.60 -1.55 -0.30
CA THR A 6 12.17 -1.96 -1.64
C THR A 6 12.48 -3.42 -1.89
N LEU A 7 11.57 -4.13 -2.56
CA LEU A 7 11.77 -5.51 -2.95
C LEU A 7 11.44 -5.69 -4.43
N TYR A 8 12.41 -6.12 -5.22
CA TYR A 8 12.29 -6.26 -6.66
C TYR A 8 12.06 -7.71 -7.10
N GLY A 9 11.36 -7.88 -8.23
CA GLY A 9 11.27 -9.15 -8.93
C GLY A 9 10.48 -10.26 -8.23
N VAL A 10 9.55 -9.92 -7.36
CA VAL A 10 8.77 -10.88 -6.58
C VAL A 10 7.80 -11.66 -7.47
N ARG A 11 7.73 -13.00 -7.27
CA ARG A 11 6.78 -13.89 -7.95
C ARG A 11 5.36 -13.76 -7.42
N LEU A 12 4.78 -12.57 -7.64
CA LEU A 12 3.42 -12.20 -7.28
C LEU A 12 2.83 -11.30 -8.38
N SER A 13 1.54 -11.41 -8.64
CA SER A 13 0.85 -10.45 -9.49
C SER A 13 0.70 -9.12 -8.76
N ALA A 14 1.01 -8.01 -9.43
CA ALA A 14 0.88 -6.66 -8.84
C ALA A 14 -0.53 -6.39 -8.31
N GLN A 15 -1.58 -6.85 -9.03
CA GLN A 15 -2.97 -6.72 -8.59
C GLN A 15 -3.22 -7.39 -7.23
N LYS A 16 -2.70 -8.63 -7.05
CA LYS A 16 -2.83 -9.35 -5.77
C LYS A 16 -2.03 -8.68 -4.65
N GLY A 17 -0.89 -8.07 -4.97
CA GLY A 17 -0.11 -7.28 -4.02
C GLY A 17 -0.81 -5.99 -3.60
N ARG A 18 -1.45 -5.28 -4.54
CA ARG A 18 -2.17 -4.03 -4.27
C ARG A 18 -3.33 -4.22 -3.30
N LEU A 19 -4.06 -5.33 -3.39
CA LEU A 19 -5.15 -5.64 -2.45
C LEU A 19 -4.69 -5.68 -0.99
N VAL A 20 -3.46 -6.15 -0.75
CA VAL A 20 -2.88 -6.16 0.60
C VAL A 20 -2.31 -4.80 0.96
N ALA A 21 -1.64 -4.12 0.02
CA ALA A 21 -1.08 -2.80 0.22
C ALA A 21 -2.14 -1.76 0.61
N ASP A 22 -3.32 -1.83 -0.02
CA ASP A 22 -4.43 -0.91 0.26
C ASP A 22 -4.99 -1.06 1.68
N GLN A 23 -4.90 -2.26 2.26
CA GLN A 23 -5.36 -2.53 3.63
C GLN A 23 -4.47 -1.91 4.71
N ILE A 24 -3.18 -1.76 4.43
CA ILE A 24 -2.20 -1.30 5.43
C ILE A 24 -1.74 0.14 5.22
N ARG A 25 -2.11 0.75 4.10
CA ARG A 25 -1.73 2.14 3.81
C ARG A 25 -2.30 3.10 4.85
N GLY A 26 -1.44 3.93 5.45
CA GLY A 26 -1.81 4.93 6.44
C GLY A 26 -2.05 4.40 7.85
N LEU A 27 -1.85 3.10 8.08
CA LEU A 27 -1.96 2.51 9.42
C LEU A 27 -0.67 2.69 10.23
N PRO A 28 -0.76 2.74 11.57
CA PRO A 28 0.39 2.57 12.45
C PRO A 28 1.05 1.22 12.18
N VAL A 29 2.37 1.17 12.35
CA VAL A 29 3.18 -0.01 12.02
C VAL A 29 2.75 -1.24 12.78
N GLU A 30 2.47 -1.15 14.08
CA GLU A 30 1.98 -2.26 14.89
C GLU A 30 0.70 -2.89 14.33
N LYS A 31 -0.29 -2.05 14.01
CA LYS A 31 -1.57 -2.52 13.44
C LYS A 31 -1.39 -3.14 12.06
N ALA A 32 -0.48 -2.57 11.25
CA ALA A 32 -0.15 -3.11 9.94
C ALA A 32 0.50 -4.49 10.05
N LEU A 33 1.45 -4.69 10.97
CA LEU A 33 2.10 -5.99 11.22
C LEU A 33 1.09 -7.05 11.69
N ASN A 34 0.22 -6.71 12.64
CA ASN A 34 -0.81 -7.60 13.13
C ASN A 34 -1.78 -8.02 12.02
N LEU A 35 -2.23 -7.08 11.19
CA LEU A 35 -3.12 -7.37 10.07
C LEU A 35 -2.45 -8.28 9.03
N LEU A 36 -1.17 -8.06 8.73
CA LEU A 36 -0.39 -8.89 7.81
C LEU A 36 -0.13 -10.29 8.35
N MET A 37 0.06 -10.43 9.66
CA MET A 37 0.31 -11.70 10.33
C MET A 37 -0.89 -12.65 10.23
N PHE A 38 -2.09 -12.14 10.41
CA PHE A 38 -3.33 -12.92 10.36
C PHE A 38 -3.92 -13.06 8.95
N SER A 39 -3.36 -12.39 7.95
CA SER A 39 -3.85 -12.46 6.58
C SER A 39 -3.41 -13.76 5.88
N PRO A 40 -4.35 -14.57 5.34
CA PRO A 40 -4.02 -15.82 4.65
C PRO A 40 -3.42 -15.61 3.25
N LYS A 41 -3.26 -14.37 2.81
CA LYS A 41 -2.78 -14.04 1.46
C LYS A 41 -1.26 -14.18 1.36
N LYS A 42 -0.76 -14.85 0.31
CA LYS A 42 0.68 -14.94 0.03
C LYS A 42 1.36 -13.57 -0.03
N GLY A 43 0.68 -12.56 -0.58
CA GLY A 43 1.18 -11.18 -0.62
C GLY A 43 1.46 -10.58 0.75
N ALA A 44 0.66 -10.94 1.76
CA ALA A 44 0.83 -10.43 3.12
C ALA A 44 2.15 -10.90 3.75
N MET A 45 2.50 -12.17 3.60
CA MET A 45 3.79 -12.71 4.06
C MET A 45 5.00 -11.96 3.48
N ILE A 46 4.92 -11.63 2.18
CA ILE A 46 6.01 -10.95 1.48
C ILE A 46 6.09 -9.49 1.93
N ILE A 47 4.95 -8.81 1.97
CA ILE A 47 4.87 -7.39 2.38
C ILE A 47 5.27 -7.24 3.85
N LYS A 48 4.92 -8.19 4.72
CA LYS A 48 5.34 -8.21 6.12
C LYS A 48 6.88 -8.11 6.25
N LYS A 49 7.63 -8.95 5.53
CA LYS A 49 9.09 -8.93 5.55
C LYS A 49 9.68 -7.60 5.04
N VAL A 50 9.07 -7.01 4.03
CA VAL A 50 9.51 -5.70 3.52
C VAL A 50 9.24 -4.60 4.54
N LEU A 51 8.09 -4.66 5.22
CA LEU A 51 7.74 -3.71 6.28
C LEU A 51 8.69 -3.86 7.47
N GLU A 52 8.99 -5.08 7.92
CA GLU A 52 9.99 -5.35 8.97
C GLU A 52 11.36 -4.78 8.61
N SER A 53 11.78 -4.93 7.35
CA SER A 53 13.02 -4.32 6.86
C SER A 53 12.97 -2.79 6.87
N ALA A 54 11.82 -2.18 6.53
CA ALA A 54 11.65 -0.73 6.57
C ALA A 54 11.73 -0.18 8.00
N ILE A 55 11.15 -0.91 8.96
CA ILE A 55 11.20 -0.58 10.39
C ILE A 55 12.63 -0.65 10.90
N ALA A 56 13.34 -1.76 10.65
CA ALA A 56 14.72 -1.93 11.04
C ALA A 56 15.65 -0.84 10.44
N ASN A 57 15.38 -0.43 9.19
CA ASN A 57 16.11 0.68 8.58
C ASN A 57 15.81 2.01 9.28
N ALA A 58 14.56 2.27 9.68
CA ALA A 58 14.18 3.49 10.39
C ALA A 58 14.80 3.54 11.79
N GLU A 59 14.78 2.44 12.52
CA GLU A 59 15.38 2.32 13.83
C GLU A 59 16.91 2.49 13.77
N HIS A 60 17.57 1.76 12.86
CA HIS A 60 19.02 1.71 12.81
C HIS A 60 19.66 2.98 12.21
N ASN A 61 19.08 3.51 11.13
CA ASN A 61 19.68 4.64 10.40
C ASN A 61 19.22 5.99 10.95
N ASP A 62 17.97 6.06 11.37
CA ASP A 62 17.30 7.32 11.70
C ASP A 62 17.02 7.45 13.20
N GLY A 63 17.23 6.37 13.99
CA GLY A 63 16.94 6.35 15.43
C GLY A 63 15.47 6.62 15.76
N ALA A 64 14.58 6.29 14.82
CA ALA A 64 13.14 6.55 14.95
C ALA A 64 12.50 5.59 15.96
N ASP A 65 11.55 6.10 16.75
CA ASP A 65 10.77 5.28 17.68
C ASP A 65 9.73 4.46 16.91
N VAL A 66 9.77 3.13 17.07
CA VAL A 66 8.91 2.18 16.32
C VAL A 66 7.43 2.43 16.58
N ASP A 67 7.07 2.87 17.79
CA ASP A 67 5.70 3.10 18.21
C ASP A 67 5.06 4.32 17.52
N GLU A 68 5.88 5.29 17.13
CA GLU A 68 5.43 6.49 16.42
C GLU A 68 5.40 6.32 14.89
N LEU A 69 5.91 5.20 14.38
CA LEU A 69 5.97 4.95 12.93
C LEU A 69 4.63 4.59 12.31
N LYS A 70 4.39 5.17 11.12
CA LYS A 70 3.25 4.85 10.25
C LYS A 70 3.69 4.45 8.85
N VAL A 71 2.88 3.66 8.19
CA VAL A 71 3.03 3.35 6.75
C VAL A 71 2.55 4.55 5.94
N LYS A 72 3.46 5.47 5.59
CA LYS A 72 3.12 6.67 4.80
C LYS A 72 2.74 6.33 3.37
N LYS A 73 3.59 5.55 2.71
CA LYS A 73 3.40 5.20 1.29
C LYS A 73 3.68 3.72 1.10
N ILE A 74 2.79 3.04 0.41
CA ILE A 74 3.02 1.69 -0.09
C ILE A 74 2.42 1.57 -1.48
N PHE A 75 3.20 1.08 -2.41
CA PHE A 75 2.73 0.81 -3.77
C PHE A 75 3.41 -0.41 -4.36
N VAL A 76 2.72 -1.03 -5.30
CA VAL A 76 3.17 -2.24 -5.96
C VAL A 76 3.15 -2.01 -7.47
N GLU A 77 4.32 -2.08 -8.07
CA GLU A 77 4.52 -1.93 -9.50
C GLU A 77 4.59 -3.28 -10.20
N ARG A 78 4.22 -3.27 -11.48
CA ARG A 78 4.32 -4.46 -12.32
C ARG A 78 5.75 -4.63 -12.78
N GLY A 79 6.35 -5.78 -12.46
CA GLY A 79 7.66 -6.17 -12.97
C GLY A 79 7.60 -6.86 -14.32
N ILE A 80 8.75 -7.28 -14.82
CA ILE A 80 8.90 -7.98 -16.10
C ILE A 80 8.24 -9.36 -16.01
N PRO A 81 7.23 -9.66 -16.85
CA PRO A 81 6.58 -10.95 -16.84
C PRO A 81 7.43 -12.00 -17.53
N LEU A 82 7.50 -13.19 -16.93
CA LEU A 82 8.17 -14.34 -17.52
C LEU A 82 7.20 -15.07 -18.46
N LYS A 83 7.47 -15.04 -19.75
CA LYS A 83 6.65 -15.73 -20.75
C LYS A 83 7.05 -17.19 -20.83
N ARG A 84 6.06 -18.08 -20.88
CA ARG A 84 6.22 -19.53 -21.05
C ARG A 84 5.26 -20.04 -22.09
N PHE A 85 5.62 -21.13 -22.73
CA PHE A 85 4.78 -21.86 -23.65
C PHE A 85 4.24 -23.13 -22.94
N HIS A 86 2.98 -23.42 -23.16
CA HIS A 86 2.35 -24.63 -22.63
C HIS A 86 1.62 -25.34 -23.75
N ALA A 87 2.01 -26.59 -24.01
CA ALA A 87 1.36 -27.43 -25.01
C ALA A 87 -0.08 -27.79 -24.58
N ARG A 88 -1.00 -27.81 -25.55
CA ARG A 88 -2.40 -28.15 -25.39
C ARG A 88 -2.77 -29.28 -26.35
N ALA A 89 -4.02 -29.78 -26.21
CA ALA A 89 -4.56 -30.82 -27.06
C ALA A 89 -4.55 -30.44 -28.56
N LYS A 90 -4.53 -31.41 -29.44
CA LYS A 90 -4.55 -31.27 -30.90
C LYS A 90 -3.38 -30.46 -31.48
N GLY A 91 -2.19 -30.60 -30.91
CA GLY A 91 -0.97 -29.91 -31.39
C GLY A 91 -1.00 -28.40 -31.19
N ARG A 92 -1.95 -27.83 -30.43
CA ARG A 92 -2.03 -26.39 -30.14
C ARG A 92 -1.15 -26.05 -28.95
N GLY A 93 -0.74 -24.78 -28.83
CA GLY A 93 0.00 -24.28 -27.70
C GLY A 93 -0.58 -22.95 -27.18
N ASN A 94 -0.45 -22.73 -25.88
CA ASN A 94 -0.87 -21.49 -25.22
C ASN A 94 0.32 -20.78 -24.59
N ARG A 95 0.30 -19.47 -24.73
CA ARG A 95 1.26 -18.60 -24.01
C ARG A 95 0.81 -18.46 -22.56
N VAL A 96 1.70 -18.79 -21.63
CA VAL A 96 1.52 -18.59 -20.20
C VAL A 96 2.43 -17.46 -19.73
N THR A 97 1.87 -16.49 -19.01
CA THR A 97 2.62 -15.37 -18.48
C THR A 97 2.70 -15.48 -16.97
N LYS A 98 3.91 -15.60 -16.46
CA LYS A 98 4.17 -15.60 -15.02
C LYS A 98 4.52 -14.20 -14.57
N HIS A 99 3.59 -13.54 -13.89
CA HIS A 99 3.76 -12.14 -13.45
C HIS A 99 4.76 -12.01 -12.31
N THR A 100 5.48 -10.90 -12.31
CA THR A 100 6.32 -10.44 -11.21
C THR A 100 5.90 -9.02 -10.82
N CYS A 101 6.29 -8.58 -9.63
CA CYS A 101 6.05 -7.24 -9.16
C CYS A 101 7.24 -6.70 -8.35
N HIS A 102 7.23 -5.39 -8.17
CA HIS A 102 8.12 -4.66 -7.27
C HIS A 102 7.29 -4.04 -6.16
N ILE A 103 7.76 -4.10 -4.94
CA ILE A 103 7.06 -3.61 -3.76
C ILE A 103 7.91 -2.52 -3.13
N PHE A 104 7.28 -1.37 -2.88
CA PHE A 104 7.90 -0.20 -2.26
C PHE A 104 7.10 0.16 -1.02
N VAL A 105 7.80 0.24 0.11
CA VAL A 105 7.22 0.62 1.39
C VAL A 105 8.00 1.80 1.94
N THR A 106 7.31 2.84 2.36
CA THR A 106 7.89 3.99 3.04
C THR A 106 7.20 4.13 4.39
N VAL A 107 7.98 4.09 5.43
CA VAL A 107 7.54 4.38 6.80
C VAL A 107 8.04 5.75 7.23
N GLY A 108 7.39 6.34 8.20
CA GLY A 108 7.81 7.62 8.75
C GLY A 108 6.93 8.03 9.91
N ASP A 109 7.40 9.03 10.67
CA ASP A 109 6.76 9.50 11.89
C ASP A 109 5.35 10.02 11.63
N GLU A 110 4.52 9.94 12.65
CA GLU A 110 3.25 10.64 12.67
C GLU A 110 3.46 12.14 12.62
N GLU A 111 3.31 12.76 11.48
CA GLU A 111 3.00 14.18 11.48
C GLU A 111 1.63 14.34 12.16
N LYS A 112 1.62 14.85 13.40
CA LYS A 112 0.38 15.32 14.03
C LYS A 112 -0.21 16.36 13.09
N LYS A 113 -1.07 15.95 12.18
CA LYS A 113 -1.88 16.87 11.37
C LYS A 113 -2.62 17.74 12.37
N LYS A 114 -2.16 18.96 12.59
CA LYS A 114 -2.98 20.02 13.17
C LYS A 114 -4.27 19.98 12.38
N ALA A 115 -5.37 19.65 13.06
CA ALA A 115 -6.70 19.63 12.49
C ALA A 115 -6.98 21.02 11.91
N ALA A 116 -6.75 21.18 10.61
CA ALA A 116 -7.27 22.30 9.88
C ALA A 116 -8.78 22.08 9.82
N ALA A 117 -9.48 22.70 10.74
CA ALA A 117 -10.92 22.82 10.76
C ALA A 117 -11.35 23.31 9.37
N LYS A 118 -12.07 22.48 8.64
CA LYS A 118 -12.78 22.91 7.45
C LYS A 118 -13.79 23.96 7.87
N PRO A 119 -13.76 25.22 7.38
CA PRO A 119 -14.84 26.14 7.62
C PRO A 119 -16.09 25.57 6.95
N ALA A 120 -17.11 25.31 7.75
CA ALA A 120 -18.44 24.94 7.28
C ALA A 120 -18.93 26.08 6.35
N LYS A 121 -19.07 25.78 5.07
CA LYS A 121 -19.82 26.64 4.15
C LYS A 121 -21.29 26.50 4.51
N VAL A 122 -21.75 27.43 5.32
CA VAL A 122 -23.18 27.68 5.54
C VAL A 122 -23.75 28.13 4.19
N SER A 123 -24.59 27.30 3.62
CA SER A 123 -25.39 27.61 2.44
C SER A 123 -26.60 28.44 2.87
N THR A 124 -26.45 29.74 2.98
CA THR A 124 -27.57 30.68 2.96
C THR A 124 -27.99 30.92 1.53
N LYS A 125 -28.89 30.12 1.02
CA LYS A 125 -29.62 30.42 -0.21
C LYS A 125 -31.02 29.85 -0.18
N THR A 126 -31.89 30.38 0.67
CA THR A 126 -33.34 30.18 0.56
C THR A 126 -34.07 31.31 1.31
N GLU A 127 -33.95 32.54 0.85
CA GLU A 127 -34.89 33.62 1.25
C GLU A 127 -34.80 34.78 0.24
N ALA A 128 -35.27 34.54 -0.96
CA ALA A 128 -35.53 35.63 -1.90
C ALA A 128 -36.52 35.17 -2.99
N ARG A 129 -37.66 34.60 -2.59
CA ARG A 129 -38.71 34.27 -3.55
C ARG A 129 -40.13 34.39 -3.00
N GLN A 130 -40.38 35.30 -2.09
CA GLN A 130 -41.74 35.69 -1.69
C GLN A 130 -41.84 37.21 -1.48
N ALA A 131 -41.69 37.97 -2.51
CA ALA A 131 -42.14 39.36 -2.56
C ALA A 131 -42.30 39.77 -4.01
N LYS A 132 -43.31 39.24 -4.69
CA LYS A 132 -43.99 39.86 -5.84
C LYS A 132 -45.20 38.99 -6.18
N LYS A 133 -46.30 39.31 -5.51
CA LYS A 133 -47.62 39.24 -6.06
C LYS A 133 -48.48 40.31 -5.37
#